data_a7d544f9a534f713f027608b9f73ce7b
#
_entry.id   a7d544f9a534f713f027608b9f73ce7b
#
_cell.length_a   1.000
_cell.length_b   1.000
_cell.length_c   1.000
_cell.angle_alpha   90.00
_cell.angle_beta   90.00
_cell.angle_gamma   90.00
#
_symmetry.space_group_name_H-M   'P 1'
#
loop_
_entity.id
_entity.type
_entity.pdbx_description
1 polymer ?
#
loop_
_entity_poly.entity_id
_entity_poly.type
_entity_poly.pdbx_seq_one_letter_code
_entity_poly.pdbx_strand_id
1 'polypeptide(L)' 'MNKSEVVELMKSTKNEAEWNRNCDEVKQRCNGYPEFWYSEIVLSGVMQETRAKW' A
#
# COMPACT_ATOMS: atom_id res chain seq x y z
N MET A 1 -0.11 12.19 -2.07
CA MET A 1 -0.96 11.16 -2.68
C MET A 1 -2.30 11.09 -1.95
N ASN A 2 -3.38 10.89 -2.71
CA ASN A 2 -4.68 10.69 -2.09
C ASN A 2 -4.92 9.21 -1.80
N LYS A 3 -6.04 8.91 -1.15
CA LYS A 3 -6.37 7.54 -0.74
C LYS A 3 -6.44 6.57 -1.93
N SER A 4 -7.10 6.99 -3.01
CA SER A 4 -7.24 6.14 -4.21
C SER A 4 -5.89 5.83 -4.83
N GLU A 5 -5.00 6.80 -4.90
CA GLU A 5 -3.67 6.60 -5.45
C GLU A 5 -2.85 5.63 -4.62
N VAL A 6 -2.92 5.75 -3.30
CA VAL A 6 -2.19 4.85 -2.41
C VAL A 6 -2.72 3.42 -2.56
N VAL A 7 -4.03 3.25 -2.56
CA VAL A 7 -4.63 1.92 -2.68
C VAL A 7 -4.26 1.28 -4.02
N GLU A 8 -4.36 2.04 -5.12
CA GLU A 8 -4.00 1.51 -6.44
C GLU A 8 -2.52 1.13 -6.53
N LEU A 9 -1.65 1.96 -5.96
CA LEU A 9 -0.22 1.68 -5.95
C LEU A 9 0.07 0.35 -5.23
N MET A 10 -0.53 0.16 -4.05
CA MET A 10 -0.28 -1.04 -3.28
C MET A 10 -0.89 -2.28 -3.93
N LYS A 11 -2.06 -2.15 -4.55
CA LYS A 11 -2.70 -3.26 -5.27
C LYS A 11 -1.89 -3.72 -6.49
N SER A 12 -1.09 -2.84 -7.07
CA SER A 12 -0.32 -3.15 -8.28
C SER A 12 0.95 -3.95 -8.00
N THR A 13 1.29 -4.16 -6.74
CA THR A 13 2.52 -4.88 -6.37
C THR A 13 2.43 -6.36 -6.74
N LYS A 14 3.54 -6.93 -7.20
CA LYS A 14 3.58 -8.30 -7.70
C LYS A 14 4.45 -9.21 -6.84
N ASN A 15 5.23 -8.65 -5.92
CA ASN A 15 6.09 -9.41 -5.03
C ASN A 15 6.44 -8.57 -3.82
N GLU A 16 7.12 -9.20 -2.85
CA GLU A 16 7.46 -8.54 -1.60
C GLU A 16 8.40 -7.34 -1.79
N ALA A 17 9.35 -7.46 -2.71
CA ALA A 17 10.28 -6.36 -2.97
C ALA A 17 9.56 -5.12 -3.49
N GLU A 18 8.59 -5.32 -4.39
CA GLU A 18 7.76 -4.21 -4.88
C GLU A 18 6.89 -3.63 -3.78
N TRP A 19 6.32 -4.49 -2.95
CA TRP A 19 5.51 -4.05 -1.82
C TRP A 19 6.30 -3.12 -0.92
N ASN A 20 7.51 -3.55 -0.52
CA ASN A 20 8.36 -2.76 0.36
C ASN A 20 8.77 -1.44 -0.28
N ARG A 21 9.09 -1.46 -1.57
CA ARG A 21 9.46 -0.26 -2.31
C ARG A 21 8.28 0.73 -2.37
N ASN A 22 7.08 0.22 -2.61
CA ASN A 22 5.90 1.06 -2.67
C ASN A 22 5.52 1.60 -1.29
N CYS A 23 5.74 0.85 -0.23
CA CYS A 23 5.57 1.36 1.13
C CYS A 23 6.50 2.55 1.39
N ASP A 24 7.76 2.43 0.97
CA ASP A 24 8.72 3.54 1.12
C ASP A 24 8.29 4.76 0.30
N GLU A 25 7.80 4.55 -0.90
CA GLU A 25 7.28 5.62 -1.75
C GLU A 25 6.15 6.37 -1.06
N VAL A 26 5.20 5.64 -0.48
CA VAL A 26 4.08 6.24 0.24
C VAL A 26 4.58 7.04 1.43
N LYS A 27 5.51 6.48 2.18
CA LYS A 27 6.08 7.16 3.35
C LYS A 27 6.77 8.47 2.97
N GLN A 28 7.50 8.46 1.86
CA GLN A 28 8.18 9.66 1.39
C GLN A 28 7.20 10.73 0.93
N ARG A 29 6.19 10.34 0.17
CA ARG A 29 5.23 11.29 -0.40
C ARG A 29 4.24 11.83 0.61
N CYS A 30 3.91 11.04 1.63
CA CYS A 30 2.95 11.42 2.65
C CYS A 30 3.61 11.85 3.95
N ASN A 31 4.94 11.91 3.97
CA ASN A 31 5.72 12.27 5.15
C ASN A 31 5.41 11.33 6.32
N GLY A 32 5.43 10.05 6.02
CA GLY A 32 5.05 8.98 6.93
C GLY A 32 3.84 8.23 6.40
N TYR A 33 3.41 7.17 7.09
CA TYR A 33 2.20 6.49 6.68
C TYR A 33 0.99 7.40 6.90
N PRO A 34 0.08 7.51 5.89
CA PRO A 34 -1.12 8.35 6.04
C PRO A 34 -2.08 7.73 7.06
N GLU A 35 -2.97 8.57 7.60
CA GLU A 35 -3.93 8.14 8.62
C GLU A 35 -4.82 6.99 8.15
N PHE A 36 -5.18 7.00 6.87
CA PHE A 36 -6.04 5.96 6.31
C PHE A 36 -5.29 4.65 5.98
N TRP A 37 -3.97 4.61 6.14
CA TRP A 37 -3.17 3.44 5.77
C TRP A 37 -3.68 2.16 6.43
N TYR A 38 -3.85 2.20 7.74
CA TYR A 38 -4.26 1.02 8.47
C TYR A 38 -5.64 0.53 8.02
N SER A 39 -6.62 1.44 7.95
CA SER A 39 -7.98 1.05 7.58
C SER A 39 -8.09 0.63 6.12
N GLU A 40 -7.43 1.33 5.21
CA GLU A 40 -7.59 1.08 3.77
C GLU A 40 -6.67 0.00 3.21
N ILE A 41 -5.54 -0.23 3.84
CA ILE A 41 -4.57 -1.22 3.34
C ILE A 41 -4.60 -2.49 4.18
N VAL A 42 -4.68 -2.38 5.49
CA VAL A 42 -4.61 -3.53 6.39
C VAL A 42 -5.99 -4.11 6.68
N LEU A 43 -6.87 -3.30 7.26
CA LEU A 43 -8.20 -3.78 7.67
C LEU A 43 -9.13 -4.07 6.50
N SER A 44 -8.95 -3.39 5.39
CA SER A 44 -9.77 -3.61 4.19
C SER A 44 -9.49 -4.94 3.50
N GLY A 45 -8.36 -5.57 3.82
CA GLY A 45 -7.95 -6.80 3.17
C GLY A 45 -7.06 -6.60 1.94
N VAL A 46 -6.75 -5.36 1.57
CA VAL A 46 -5.90 -5.08 0.41
C VAL A 46 -4.54 -5.76 0.54
N MET A 47 -3.92 -5.65 1.71
CA MET A 47 -2.62 -6.28 1.95
C MET A 47 -2.70 -7.79 1.76
N GLN A 48 -3.69 -8.43 2.37
CA GLN A 48 -3.86 -9.87 2.32
C GLN A 48 -4.17 -10.35 0.90
N GLU A 49 -5.09 -9.67 0.22
CA GLU A 49 -5.47 -10.02 -1.15
C GLU A 49 -4.31 -9.87 -2.13
N THR A 50 -3.57 -8.78 -2.00
CA THR A 50 -2.44 -8.52 -2.88
C THR A 50 -1.34 -9.54 -2.67
N ARG A 51 -1.00 -9.83 -1.42
CA ARG A 51 0.06 -10.79 -1.10
C ARG A 51 -0.35 -12.22 -1.50
N ALA A 52 -1.62 -12.53 -1.48
CA ALA A 52 -2.10 -13.86 -1.90
C ALA A 52 -1.90 -14.14 -3.39
N LYS A 53 -1.71 -13.10 -4.18
CA LYS A 53 -1.50 -13.22 -5.62
C LYS A 53 -0.04 -13.44 -6.01
N TRP A 54 0.88 -13.32 -5.08
CA TRP A 54 2.31 -13.44 -5.36
C TRP A 54 2.78 -14.89 -5.60
#